data_b799f2a4694244241e48c84143e58e40
#
_entry.id   b799f2a4694244241e48c84143e58e40
#
_cell.length_a   1.000
_cell.length_b   1.000
_cell.length_c   1.000
_cell.angle_alpha   90.00
_cell.angle_beta   90.00
_cell.angle_gamma   90.00
#
_symmetry.space_group_name_H-M   'P 1'
#
loop_
_entity.id
_entity.type
_entity.pdbx_description
1 polymer ?
#
loop_
_entity_poly.entity_id
_entity_poly.type
_entity_poly.pdbx_seq_one_letter_code
_entity_poly.pdbx_strand_id
1 'polypeptide(L)'
;MQVTNDLSYGMGGLAQKLDVYLPEGASRAVFVYFHGGGLERGDKSGAKVFAPDLTDHGVAVISANYRMYPEAQYPQFIEDAAQAVAWAHRYARESLGCDQLYVGGSSAGGYLSMMLCFDGRYLADVGLDNSAIRGYFHDAGQPTAHFAVLKHRGVDPRRVIVDETSPLYYVGLEKEYPPMRFIVSDNDMKNRYEQTELMLSTLTHFEYQGFDRVVMHGKHCAYVGRLDENGESVMGRMILDFLERVQA
;
A
#
# COMPACT_ATOMS: atom_id res chain seq x y z
N MET A 1 7.19 -2.49 22.12
CA MET A 1 6.09 -2.11 21.19
C MET A 1 4.78 -1.91 21.96
N GLN A 2 4.08 -0.79 21.73
CA GLN A 2 2.72 -0.54 22.23
C GLN A 2 1.70 -0.71 21.09
N VAL A 3 0.53 -1.28 21.36
CA VAL A 3 -0.51 -1.52 20.34
C VAL A 3 -1.82 -0.91 20.78
N THR A 4 -2.46 -0.15 19.88
CA THR A 4 -3.83 0.35 20.03
C THR A 4 -4.67 -0.16 18.88
N ASN A 5 -5.69 -0.94 19.19
CA ASN A 5 -6.54 -1.56 18.18
C ASN A 5 -7.83 -0.77 17.97
N ASP A 6 -8.42 -0.95 16.78
CA ASP A 6 -9.79 -0.53 16.45
C ASP A 6 -10.05 0.98 16.55
N LEU A 7 -9.05 1.81 16.27
CA LEU A 7 -9.25 3.25 16.12
C LEU A 7 -10.07 3.54 14.86
N SER A 8 -11.09 4.39 14.98
CA SER A 8 -11.91 4.78 13.83
C SER A 8 -11.24 5.88 13.03
N TYR A 9 -11.16 5.73 11.73
CA TYR A 9 -10.78 6.80 10.80
C TYR A 9 -11.97 7.33 9.97
N GLY A 10 -13.11 6.63 10.02
CA GLY A 10 -14.36 6.99 9.34
C GLY A 10 -15.58 6.45 10.06
N MET A 11 -16.76 6.59 9.44
CA MET A 11 -18.06 6.19 10.03
C MET A 11 -18.55 4.80 9.57
N GLY A 12 -17.79 4.08 8.77
CA GLY A 12 -18.14 2.77 8.19
C GLY A 12 -17.99 1.56 9.14
N GLY A 13 -18.08 1.78 10.45
CA GLY A 13 -18.02 0.69 11.44
C GLY A 13 -16.66 -0.02 11.46
N LEU A 14 -16.67 -1.36 11.57
CA LEU A 14 -15.45 -2.17 11.65
C LEU A 14 -14.59 -2.10 10.37
N ALA A 15 -15.21 -1.84 9.22
CA ALA A 15 -14.50 -1.72 7.95
C ALA A 15 -13.67 -0.44 7.85
N GLN A 16 -13.94 0.58 8.65
CA GLN A 16 -13.14 1.82 8.71
C GLN A 16 -12.41 1.97 10.05
N LYS A 17 -11.78 0.87 10.49
CA LYS A 17 -10.92 0.80 11.67
C LYS A 17 -9.48 0.56 11.27
N LEU A 18 -8.56 1.02 12.12
CA LEU A 18 -7.14 0.75 11.98
C LEU A 18 -6.52 0.37 13.32
N ASP A 19 -5.39 -0.34 13.25
CA ASP A 19 -4.54 -0.65 14.39
C ASP A 19 -3.25 0.17 14.30
N VAL A 20 -2.79 0.68 15.44
CA VAL A 20 -1.55 1.45 15.55
C VAL A 20 -0.57 0.67 16.41
N TYR A 21 0.63 0.46 15.87
CA TYR A 21 1.77 -0.17 16.53
C TYR A 21 2.86 0.88 16.70
N LEU A 22 3.26 1.16 17.94
CA LEU A 22 4.23 2.20 18.26
C LEU A 22 5.54 1.60 18.80
N PRO A 23 6.71 2.17 18.43
CA PRO A 23 7.98 1.85 19.05
C PRO A 23 8.03 2.28 20.53
N GLU A 24 9.02 1.77 21.29
CA GLU A 24 9.30 2.20 22.66
C GLU A 24 10.05 3.54 22.70
N GLY A 25 9.67 4.50 21.97
CA GLY A 25 10.33 5.80 21.91
C GLY A 25 9.76 6.66 20.82
N ALA A 26 10.52 7.65 20.39
CA ALA A 26 10.09 8.51 19.28
C ALA A 26 10.02 7.72 17.97
N SER A 27 8.97 7.99 17.20
CA SER A 27 8.82 7.41 15.86
C SER A 27 9.65 8.21 14.86
N ARG A 28 10.62 7.57 14.19
CA ARG A 28 11.40 8.18 13.10
C ARG A 28 10.65 8.21 11.75
N ALA A 29 9.67 7.34 11.60
CA ALA A 29 8.80 7.22 10.42
C ALA A 29 7.47 6.57 10.80
N VAL A 30 6.47 6.75 9.95
CA VAL A 30 5.16 6.10 10.03
C VAL A 30 4.89 5.37 8.72
N PHE A 31 4.58 4.09 8.79
CA PHE A 31 4.22 3.26 7.64
C PHE A 31 2.74 2.89 7.70
N VAL A 32 1.96 3.37 6.74
CA VAL A 32 0.55 3.02 6.56
C VAL A 32 0.45 1.80 5.68
N TYR A 33 -0.22 0.76 6.15
CA TYR A 33 -0.33 -0.51 5.46
C TYR A 33 -1.78 -0.88 5.15
N PHE A 34 -2.03 -1.29 3.91
CA PHE A 34 -3.28 -1.86 3.44
C PHE A 34 -3.11 -3.35 3.12
N HIS A 35 -3.96 -4.18 3.73
CA HIS A 35 -3.91 -5.63 3.55
C HIS A 35 -4.35 -6.08 2.16
N GLY A 36 -3.95 -7.29 1.77
CA GLY A 36 -4.42 -7.96 0.59
C GLY A 36 -5.79 -8.62 0.77
N GLY A 37 -6.20 -9.40 -0.24
CA GLY A 37 -7.44 -10.18 -0.17
C GLY A 37 -8.41 -9.92 -1.32
N GLY A 38 -7.92 -9.35 -2.42
CA GLY A 38 -8.67 -9.20 -3.67
C GLY A 38 -9.84 -8.23 -3.62
N LEU A 39 -9.85 -7.28 -2.67
CA LEU A 39 -10.96 -6.34 -2.40
C LEU A 39 -12.25 -7.04 -1.94
N GLU A 40 -12.17 -8.30 -1.54
CA GLU A 40 -13.32 -9.13 -1.10
C GLU A 40 -13.13 -9.70 0.32
N ARG A 41 -11.90 -9.69 0.85
CA ARG A 41 -11.53 -10.24 2.15
C ARG A 41 -10.24 -9.65 2.67
N GLY A 42 -9.88 -10.00 3.89
CA GLY A 42 -8.65 -9.57 4.56
C GLY A 42 -8.95 -8.74 5.79
N ASP A 43 -7.91 -8.43 6.54
CA ASP A 43 -8.02 -7.68 7.78
C ASP A 43 -6.69 -7.01 8.14
N LYS A 44 -6.77 -5.86 8.79
CA LYS A 44 -5.64 -5.07 9.29
C LYS A 44 -4.69 -5.85 10.21
N SER A 45 -5.15 -6.94 10.82
CA SER A 45 -4.31 -7.81 11.66
C SER A 45 -3.17 -8.48 10.89
N GLY A 46 -3.17 -8.46 9.55
CA GLY A 46 -2.07 -8.95 8.73
C GLY A 46 -0.73 -8.26 9.01
N ALA A 47 -0.74 -7.04 9.52
CA ALA A 47 0.48 -6.33 9.90
C ALA A 47 1.18 -6.90 11.15
N LYS A 48 0.50 -7.72 11.96
CA LYS A 48 1.07 -8.29 13.21
C LYS A 48 2.36 -9.08 13.00
N VAL A 49 2.58 -9.60 11.79
CA VAL A 49 3.78 -10.39 11.47
C VAL A 49 5.03 -9.50 11.33
N PHE A 50 4.90 -8.29 10.77
CA PHE A 50 6.05 -7.43 10.49
C PHE A 50 6.09 -6.15 11.36
N ALA A 51 5.00 -5.79 12.02
CA ALA A 51 4.96 -4.61 12.88
C ALA A 51 5.98 -4.65 14.02
N PRO A 52 6.27 -5.81 14.68
CA PRO A 52 7.33 -5.87 15.68
C PRO A 52 8.69 -5.42 15.13
N ASP A 53 9.12 -5.97 13.98
CA ASP A 53 10.42 -5.63 13.40
C ASP A 53 10.51 -4.14 13.03
N LEU A 54 9.43 -3.56 12.49
CA LEU A 54 9.40 -2.14 12.16
C LEU A 54 9.49 -1.28 13.43
N THR A 55 8.73 -1.62 14.46
CA THR A 55 8.73 -0.85 15.72
C THR A 55 10.05 -0.95 16.46
N ASP A 56 10.74 -2.09 16.43
CA ASP A 56 12.08 -2.25 17.00
C ASP A 56 13.12 -1.34 16.30
N HIS A 57 12.85 -0.94 15.06
CA HIS A 57 13.64 0.02 14.29
C HIS A 57 13.08 1.46 14.32
N GLY A 58 12.18 1.78 15.26
CA GLY A 58 11.63 3.12 15.43
C GLY A 58 10.61 3.54 14.38
N VAL A 59 10.01 2.59 13.65
CA VAL A 59 8.97 2.88 12.66
C VAL A 59 7.60 2.53 13.24
N ALA A 60 6.72 3.52 13.38
CA ALA A 60 5.33 3.24 13.72
C ALA A 60 4.59 2.61 12.54
N VAL A 61 3.70 1.65 12.81
CA VAL A 61 2.88 1.01 11.78
C VAL A 61 1.42 1.34 12.03
N ILE A 62 0.72 1.78 10.99
CA ILE A 62 -0.73 2.01 10.99
C ILE A 62 -1.33 1.08 9.95
N SER A 63 -1.99 0.01 10.41
CA SER A 63 -2.62 -0.96 9.53
C SER A 63 -4.12 -0.73 9.47
N ALA A 64 -4.64 -0.49 8.28
CA ALA A 64 -6.03 -0.09 8.08
C ALA A 64 -6.87 -1.17 7.40
N ASN A 65 -8.08 -1.39 7.91
CA ASN A 65 -9.16 -2.00 7.15
C ASN A 65 -9.73 -0.96 6.17
N TYR A 66 -10.45 -1.42 5.19
CA TYR A 66 -11.21 -0.61 4.22
C TYR A 66 -12.45 -1.41 3.81
N ARG A 67 -13.51 -0.72 3.40
CA ARG A 67 -14.71 -1.39 2.90
C ARG A 67 -14.38 -2.17 1.62
N MET A 68 -14.97 -3.34 1.49
CA MET A 68 -14.70 -4.28 0.40
C MET A 68 -16.00 -4.72 -0.26
N TYR A 69 -15.91 -5.42 -1.38
CA TYR A 69 -17.05 -6.08 -1.98
C TYR A 69 -17.63 -7.15 -1.02
N PRO A 70 -18.95 -7.34 -0.98
CA PRO A 70 -19.99 -6.65 -1.77
C PRO A 70 -20.50 -5.35 -1.13
N GLU A 71 -20.09 -5.00 0.12
CA GLU A 71 -20.60 -3.85 0.89
C GLU A 71 -20.18 -2.50 0.29
N ALA A 72 -19.04 -2.48 -0.39
CA ALA A 72 -18.54 -1.32 -1.12
C ALA A 72 -18.26 -1.67 -2.58
N GLN A 73 -18.19 -0.65 -3.42
CA GLN A 73 -17.88 -0.76 -4.83
C GLN A 73 -16.76 0.24 -5.19
N TYR A 74 -16.17 0.11 -6.38
CA TYR A 74 -15.28 1.13 -6.92
C TYR A 74 -16.03 2.47 -7.00
N PRO A 75 -15.46 3.58 -6.52
CA PRO A 75 -14.11 3.74 -5.96
C PRO A 75 -14.03 3.69 -4.41
N GLN A 76 -15.07 3.32 -3.68
CA GLN A 76 -15.22 3.50 -2.22
C GLN A 76 -14.07 2.93 -1.38
N PHE A 77 -13.46 1.82 -1.78
CA PHE A 77 -12.31 1.25 -1.06
C PHE A 77 -11.02 2.10 -1.24
N ILE A 78 -10.90 2.87 -2.33
CA ILE A 78 -9.80 3.81 -2.53
C ILE A 78 -10.05 5.10 -1.72
N GLU A 79 -11.28 5.56 -1.69
CA GLU A 79 -11.71 6.68 -0.84
C GLU A 79 -11.44 6.38 0.64
N ASP A 80 -11.74 5.15 1.10
CA ASP A 80 -11.42 4.71 2.46
C ASP A 80 -9.90 4.70 2.70
N ALA A 81 -9.12 4.22 1.74
CA ALA A 81 -7.66 4.24 1.84
C ALA A 81 -7.13 5.68 1.95
N ALA A 82 -7.66 6.63 1.17
CA ALA A 82 -7.30 8.03 1.26
C ALA A 82 -7.65 8.64 2.64
N GLN A 83 -8.84 8.33 3.17
CA GLN A 83 -9.26 8.77 4.51
C GLN A 83 -8.34 8.19 5.61
N ALA A 84 -7.94 6.92 5.50
CA ALA A 84 -7.00 6.29 6.44
C ALA A 84 -5.61 6.96 6.38
N VAL A 85 -5.13 7.32 5.19
CA VAL A 85 -3.87 8.08 5.01
C VAL A 85 -3.99 9.48 5.62
N ALA A 86 -5.09 10.18 5.40
CA ALA A 86 -5.31 11.51 6.00
C ALA A 86 -5.37 11.44 7.54
N TRP A 87 -6.02 10.42 8.09
CA TRP A 87 -6.01 10.17 9.52
C TRP A 87 -4.58 9.91 10.03
N ALA A 88 -3.84 9.04 9.34
CA ALA A 88 -2.46 8.70 9.69
C ALA A 88 -1.52 9.91 9.61
N HIS A 89 -1.66 10.75 8.59
CA HIS A 89 -0.88 11.98 8.43
C HIS A 89 -1.09 12.94 9.60
N ARG A 90 -2.35 13.17 9.99
CA ARG A 90 -2.68 14.00 11.14
C ARG A 90 -2.13 13.39 12.44
N TYR A 91 -2.33 12.10 12.66
CA TYR A 91 -1.85 11.39 13.85
C TYR A 91 -0.32 11.42 13.94
N ALA A 92 0.38 11.20 12.84
CA ALA A 92 1.84 11.26 12.78
C ALA A 92 2.38 12.63 13.22
N ARG A 93 1.78 13.71 12.73
CA ARG A 93 2.23 15.08 13.03
C ARG A 93 1.82 15.55 14.44
N GLU A 94 0.56 15.35 14.81
CA GLU A 94 0.01 15.91 16.05
C GLU A 94 0.34 15.06 17.29
N SER A 95 0.39 13.72 17.13
CA SER A 95 0.58 12.81 18.27
C SER A 95 2.01 12.26 18.36
N LEU A 96 2.69 12.09 17.21
CA LEU A 96 4.04 11.51 17.21
C LEU A 96 5.15 12.52 16.89
N GLY A 97 4.80 13.74 16.44
CA GLY A 97 5.78 14.73 15.99
C GLY A 97 6.62 14.27 14.80
N CYS A 98 6.07 13.40 13.95
CA CYS A 98 6.75 12.77 12.82
C CYS A 98 6.12 13.21 11.50
N ASP A 99 6.93 13.68 10.56
CA ASP A 99 6.53 14.08 9.21
C ASP A 99 6.94 13.06 8.11
N GLN A 100 7.55 11.94 8.51
CA GLN A 100 8.04 10.90 7.61
C GLN A 100 6.95 9.84 7.40
N LEU A 101 5.96 10.12 6.53
CA LEU A 101 4.84 9.23 6.25
C LEU A 101 5.10 8.42 4.96
N TYR A 102 4.98 7.12 5.06
CA TYR A 102 5.07 6.17 3.96
C TYR A 102 3.76 5.40 3.80
N VAL A 103 3.41 5.05 2.58
CA VAL A 103 2.17 4.32 2.27
C VAL A 103 2.49 3.07 1.49
N GLY A 104 1.90 1.95 1.88
CA GLY A 104 2.09 0.70 1.16
C GLY A 104 0.96 -0.30 1.38
N GLY A 105 1.06 -1.43 0.72
CA GLY A 105 0.11 -2.51 0.88
C GLY A 105 0.43 -3.68 -0.03
N SER A 106 -0.15 -4.84 0.29
CA SER A 106 0.09 -6.09 -0.45
C SER A 106 -1.13 -6.47 -1.30
N SER A 107 -0.89 -6.94 -2.53
CA SER A 107 -1.95 -7.43 -3.43
C SER A 107 -3.03 -6.36 -3.68
N ALA A 108 -4.25 -6.56 -3.18
CA ALA A 108 -5.30 -5.53 -3.22
C ALA A 108 -4.86 -4.23 -2.53
N GLY A 109 -4.15 -4.31 -1.40
CA GLY A 109 -3.55 -3.13 -0.75
C GLY A 109 -2.47 -2.47 -1.61
N GLY A 110 -1.71 -3.26 -2.36
CA GLY A 110 -0.76 -2.75 -3.37
C GLY A 110 -1.45 -2.01 -4.52
N TYR A 111 -2.62 -2.48 -4.94
CA TYR A 111 -3.47 -1.74 -5.88
C TYR A 111 -3.97 -0.41 -5.27
N LEU A 112 -4.44 -0.42 -4.02
CA LEU A 112 -4.86 0.81 -3.33
C LEU A 112 -3.73 1.81 -3.22
N SER A 113 -2.53 1.39 -2.81
CA SER A 113 -1.37 2.27 -2.69
C SER A 113 -0.95 2.86 -4.05
N MET A 114 -1.05 2.09 -5.15
CA MET A 114 -0.81 2.62 -6.50
C MET A 114 -1.90 3.62 -6.93
N MET A 115 -3.19 3.36 -6.66
CA MET A 115 -4.26 4.32 -6.98
C MET A 115 -4.05 5.64 -6.25
N LEU A 116 -3.67 5.61 -4.96
CA LEU A 116 -3.35 6.84 -4.21
C LEU A 116 -2.12 7.57 -4.76
N CYS A 117 -1.12 6.84 -5.24
CA CYS A 117 0.10 7.42 -5.81
C CYS A 117 -0.15 8.10 -7.16
N PHE A 118 -0.86 7.43 -8.06
CA PHE A 118 -0.97 7.86 -9.46
C PHE A 118 -2.22 8.68 -9.76
N ASP A 119 -3.33 8.45 -9.05
CA ASP A 119 -4.55 9.27 -9.15
C ASP A 119 -4.63 10.27 -7.98
N GLY A 120 -4.05 11.44 -8.16
CA GLY A 120 -3.98 12.48 -7.14
C GLY A 120 -5.34 12.98 -6.62
N ARG A 121 -6.45 12.69 -7.30
CA ARG A 121 -7.79 13.12 -6.89
C ARG A 121 -8.16 12.58 -5.51
N TYR A 122 -7.84 11.32 -5.21
CA TYR A 122 -8.20 10.71 -3.93
C TYR A 122 -7.52 11.37 -2.73
N LEU A 123 -6.25 11.74 -2.85
CA LEU A 123 -5.57 12.49 -1.80
C LEU A 123 -6.09 13.93 -1.72
N ALA A 124 -6.37 14.56 -2.86
CA ALA A 124 -6.92 15.93 -2.90
C ALA A 124 -8.29 16.02 -2.21
N ASP A 125 -9.15 15.03 -2.36
CA ASP A 125 -10.48 14.96 -1.74
C ASP A 125 -10.41 14.91 -0.19
N VAL A 126 -9.28 14.51 0.37
CA VAL A 126 -9.01 14.50 1.82
C VAL A 126 -8.05 15.60 2.27
N GLY A 127 -7.76 16.57 1.40
CA GLY A 127 -6.92 17.73 1.68
C GLY A 127 -5.42 17.44 1.72
N LEU A 128 -4.98 16.40 1.03
CA LEU A 128 -3.58 16.01 0.88
C LEU A 128 -3.17 15.99 -0.60
N ASP A 129 -1.89 15.89 -0.82
CA ASP A 129 -1.27 15.55 -2.11
C ASP A 129 -0.04 14.64 -1.87
N ASN A 130 0.62 14.25 -2.94
CA ASN A 130 1.78 13.38 -2.88
C ASN A 130 2.97 13.98 -2.11
N SER A 131 3.03 15.30 -1.88
CA SER A 131 4.10 15.91 -1.08
C SER A 131 4.01 15.55 0.41
N ALA A 132 2.84 15.11 0.87
CA ALA A 132 2.65 14.61 2.23
C ALA A 132 3.21 13.19 2.43
N ILE A 133 3.56 12.48 1.35
CA ILE A 133 4.00 11.08 1.35
C ILE A 133 5.47 11.02 0.96
N ARG A 134 6.30 10.41 1.80
CA ARG A 134 7.75 10.28 1.56
C ARG A 134 8.11 9.17 0.58
N GLY A 135 7.27 8.18 0.46
CA GLY A 135 7.46 7.07 -0.48
C GLY A 135 6.34 6.06 -0.45
N TYR A 136 6.25 5.30 -1.53
CA TYR A 136 5.24 4.26 -1.71
C TYR A 136 5.85 2.87 -1.83
N PHE A 137 5.22 1.89 -1.18
CA PHE A 137 5.62 0.49 -1.20
C PHE A 137 4.50 -0.35 -1.83
N HIS A 138 4.64 -0.65 -3.13
CA HIS A 138 3.65 -1.34 -3.94
C HIS A 138 3.96 -2.84 -4.01
N ASP A 139 3.42 -3.62 -3.07
CA ASP A 139 3.69 -5.05 -3.02
C ASP A 139 2.64 -5.85 -3.80
N ALA A 140 3.07 -6.46 -4.90
CA ALA A 140 2.30 -7.37 -5.75
C ALA A 140 0.91 -6.83 -6.19
N GLY A 141 0.76 -5.50 -6.23
CA GLY A 141 -0.47 -4.83 -6.65
C GLY A 141 -0.76 -5.05 -8.14
N GLN A 142 -2.01 -4.92 -8.55
CA GLN A 142 -2.42 -5.00 -9.97
C GLN A 142 -2.41 -3.61 -10.59
N PRO A 143 -1.50 -3.30 -11.55
CA PRO A 143 -1.44 -1.96 -12.14
C PRO A 143 -2.51 -1.68 -13.20
N THR A 144 -3.18 -2.71 -13.70
CA THR A 144 -4.34 -2.61 -14.60
C THR A 144 -5.65 -2.64 -13.82
N ALA A 145 -6.80 -2.54 -14.48
CA ALA A 145 -8.11 -2.67 -13.83
C ALA A 145 -8.15 -3.95 -12.97
N HIS A 146 -8.40 -3.79 -11.67
CA HIS A 146 -8.32 -4.88 -10.72
C HIS A 146 -9.35 -5.97 -11.04
N PHE A 147 -8.95 -7.25 -10.99
CA PHE A 147 -9.78 -8.38 -11.39
C PHE A 147 -11.14 -8.42 -10.66
N ALA A 148 -11.19 -8.02 -9.38
CA ALA A 148 -12.45 -7.94 -8.64
C ALA A 148 -13.34 -6.80 -9.16
N VAL A 149 -12.76 -5.65 -9.54
CA VAL A 149 -13.51 -4.55 -10.17
C VAL A 149 -14.13 -5.03 -11.49
N LEU A 150 -13.36 -5.73 -12.33
CA LEU A 150 -13.87 -6.30 -13.58
C LEU A 150 -15.00 -7.31 -13.31
N LYS A 151 -14.80 -8.23 -12.35
CA LYS A 151 -15.82 -9.22 -11.95
C LYS A 151 -17.13 -8.55 -11.53
N HIS A 152 -17.07 -7.54 -10.68
CA HIS A 152 -18.26 -6.83 -10.18
C HIS A 152 -18.90 -5.90 -11.23
N ARG A 153 -18.17 -5.56 -12.29
CA ARG A 153 -18.69 -4.90 -13.50
C ARG A 153 -19.28 -5.89 -14.52
N GLY A 154 -19.29 -7.20 -14.23
CA GLY A 154 -19.75 -8.24 -15.17
C GLY A 154 -18.79 -8.51 -16.33
N VAL A 155 -17.53 -8.09 -16.21
CA VAL A 155 -16.46 -8.30 -17.19
C VAL A 155 -15.63 -9.53 -16.77
N ASP A 156 -15.17 -10.32 -17.74
CA ASP A 156 -14.27 -11.45 -17.44
C ASP A 156 -13.01 -10.95 -16.68
N PRO A 157 -12.79 -11.39 -15.42
CA PRO A 157 -11.71 -10.91 -14.57
C PRO A 157 -10.30 -11.26 -15.08
N ARG A 158 -10.18 -12.12 -16.10
CA ARG A 158 -8.91 -12.49 -16.74
C ARG A 158 -8.46 -11.47 -17.79
N ARG A 159 -9.32 -10.54 -18.18
CA ARG A 159 -8.98 -9.51 -19.16
C ARG A 159 -7.99 -8.52 -18.56
N VAL A 160 -7.06 -8.05 -19.39
CA VAL A 160 -6.16 -6.93 -19.08
C VAL A 160 -6.78 -5.68 -19.69
N ILE A 161 -7.26 -4.79 -18.84
CA ILE A 161 -7.92 -3.54 -19.24
C ILE A 161 -7.19 -2.39 -18.54
N VAL A 162 -6.95 -1.32 -19.27
CA VAL A 162 -6.41 -0.05 -18.74
C VAL A 162 -7.48 1.01 -18.96
N ASP A 163 -8.12 1.41 -17.88
CA ASP A 163 -9.14 2.45 -17.84
C ASP A 163 -9.00 3.25 -16.52
N GLU A 164 -9.93 4.12 -16.20
CA GLU A 164 -9.92 4.95 -14.99
C GLU A 164 -9.90 4.16 -13.67
N THR A 165 -10.09 2.85 -13.72
CA THR A 165 -9.94 1.97 -12.54
C THR A 165 -8.54 1.37 -12.41
N SER A 166 -7.60 1.80 -13.25
CA SER A 166 -6.25 1.24 -13.37
C SER A 166 -5.21 2.26 -12.92
N PRO A 167 -4.31 1.94 -11.99
CA PRO A 167 -3.19 2.82 -11.67
C PRO A 167 -2.37 3.24 -12.89
N LEU A 168 -2.13 2.30 -13.82
CA LEU A 168 -1.37 2.53 -15.04
C LEU A 168 -1.96 3.62 -15.94
N TYR A 169 -3.28 3.83 -15.90
CA TYR A 169 -3.97 4.86 -16.69
C TYR A 169 -3.50 6.28 -16.35
N TYR A 170 -3.08 6.51 -15.09
CA TYR A 170 -2.71 7.83 -14.58
C TYR A 170 -1.20 8.11 -14.64
N VAL A 171 -0.38 7.14 -15.02
CA VAL A 171 1.07 7.35 -15.15
C VAL A 171 1.36 8.39 -16.21
N GLY A 172 2.14 9.41 -15.85
CA GLY A 172 2.53 10.51 -16.73
C GLY A 172 1.58 11.71 -16.69
N LEU A 173 0.52 11.69 -15.88
CA LEU A 173 -0.31 12.88 -15.65
C LEU A 173 0.39 13.89 -14.73
N GLU A 174 1.16 13.40 -13.76
CA GLU A 174 2.00 14.23 -12.90
C GLU A 174 3.44 14.21 -13.39
N LYS A 175 4.18 15.30 -13.12
CA LYS A 175 5.60 15.42 -13.50
C LYS A 175 6.52 14.66 -12.53
N GLU A 176 6.11 14.55 -11.29
CA GLU A 176 6.91 13.95 -10.23
C GLU A 176 6.02 13.10 -9.33
N TYR A 177 6.57 11.97 -8.88
CA TYR A 177 5.97 11.10 -7.89
C TYR A 177 6.96 10.88 -6.75
N PRO A 178 6.51 10.59 -5.51
CA PRO A 178 7.39 10.17 -4.43
C PRO A 178 8.18 8.91 -4.82
N PRO A 179 9.36 8.67 -4.23
CA PRO A 179 10.09 7.43 -4.40
C PRO A 179 9.20 6.21 -4.15
N MET A 180 9.36 5.16 -4.95
CA MET A 180 8.54 3.97 -4.83
C MET A 180 9.33 2.67 -5.00
N ARG A 181 8.82 1.61 -4.36
CA ARG A 181 9.30 0.24 -4.53
C ARG A 181 8.17 -0.64 -5.03
N PHE A 182 8.45 -1.39 -6.09
CA PHE A 182 7.57 -2.43 -6.61
C PHE A 182 8.10 -3.79 -6.22
N ILE A 183 7.22 -4.65 -5.70
CA ILE A 183 7.56 -6.04 -5.40
C ILE A 183 6.64 -6.94 -6.22
N VAL A 184 7.19 -7.99 -6.79
CA VAL A 184 6.46 -9.01 -7.54
C VAL A 184 7.15 -10.36 -7.35
N SER A 185 6.39 -11.45 -7.40
CA SER A 185 6.94 -12.79 -7.35
C SER A 185 7.24 -13.35 -8.75
N ASP A 186 8.28 -14.17 -8.87
CA ASP A 186 8.63 -14.85 -10.13
C ASP A 186 7.61 -15.93 -10.54
N ASN A 187 6.82 -16.44 -9.60
CA ASN A 187 5.70 -17.36 -9.84
C ASN A 187 4.40 -16.76 -9.24
N ASP A 188 4.15 -15.51 -9.60
CA ASP A 188 2.96 -14.76 -9.16
C ASP A 188 1.67 -15.25 -9.85
N MET A 189 0.55 -14.59 -9.59
CA MET A 189 -0.69 -14.77 -10.34
C MET A 189 -0.41 -14.54 -11.84
N LYS A 190 -1.12 -15.28 -12.71
CA LYS A 190 -0.96 -15.12 -14.17
C LYS A 190 -1.05 -13.66 -14.60
N ASN A 191 -0.13 -13.22 -15.42
CA ASN A 191 0.04 -11.85 -15.92
C ASN A 191 0.38 -10.79 -14.84
N ARG A 192 0.57 -11.12 -13.58
CA ARG A 192 0.93 -10.12 -12.57
C ARG A 192 2.35 -9.61 -12.77
N TYR A 193 3.28 -10.51 -13.06
CA TYR A 193 4.66 -10.14 -13.34
C TYR A 193 4.73 -9.23 -14.57
N GLU A 194 4.11 -9.62 -15.67
CA GLU A 194 4.12 -8.90 -16.95
C GLU A 194 3.42 -7.53 -16.83
N GLN A 195 2.34 -7.44 -16.06
CA GLN A 195 1.67 -6.17 -15.79
C GLN A 195 2.55 -5.24 -14.93
N THR A 196 3.30 -5.78 -13.98
CA THR A 196 4.27 -5.00 -13.19
C THR A 196 5.38 -4.49 -14.09
N GLU A 197 5.95 -5.33 -14.98
CA GLU A 197 6.93 -4.88 -15.97
C GLU A 197 6.39 -3.80 -16.90
N LEU A 198 5.13 -3.89 -17.32
CA LEU A 198 4.48 -2.83 -18.11
C LEU A 198 4.41 -1.51 -17.34
N MET A 199 4.07 -1.56 -16.05
CA MET A 199 4.06 -0.38 -15.17
C MET A 199 5.44 0.28 -15.11
N LEU A 200 6.49 -0.52 -14.84
CA LEU A 200 7.86 -0.03 -14.72
C LEU A 200 8.39 0.54 -16.04
N SER A 201 8.08 -0.13 -17.14
CA SER A 201 8.45 0.33 -18.49
C SER A 201 7.74 1.64 -18.84
N THR A 202 6.47 1.81 -18.41
CA THR A 202 5.71 3.05 -18.61
C THR A 202 6.30 4.20 -17.79
N LEU A 203 6.65 3.97 -16.52
CA LEU A 203 7.35 4.96 -15.69
C LEU A 203 8.67 5.41 -16.33
N THR A 204 9.45 4.46 -16.84
CA THR A 204 10.70 4.73 -17.57
C THR A 204 10.44 5.54 -18.84
N HIS A 205 9.37 5.24 -19.58
CA HIS A 205 8.98 5.98 -20.78
C HIS A 205 8.67 7.46 -20.50
N PHE A 206 8.09 7.75 -19.33
CA PHE A 206 7.87 9.10 -18.82
C PHE A 206 9.08 9.69 -18.07
N GLU A 207 10.26 9.08 -18.22
CA GLU A 207 11.53 9.52 -17.65
C GLU A 207 11.57 9.56 -16.12
N TYR A 208 10.58 8.94 -15.44
CA TYR A 208 10.59 8.82 -14.00
C TYR A 208 11.57 7.72 -13.55
N GLN A 209 12.48 8.06 -12.61
CA GLN A 209 13.55 7.17 -12.15
C GLN A 209 13.52 6.91 -10.63
N GLY A 210 12.58 7.50 -9.91
CA GLY A 210 12.47 7.38 -8.45
C GLY A 210 11.90 6.05 -7.96
N PHE A 211 12.12 4.94 -8.69
CA PHE A 211 11.59 3.63 -8.32
C PHE A 211 12.65 2.53 -8.36
N ASP A 212 12.40 1.45 -7.61
CA ASP A 212 13.12 0.19 -7.74
C ASP A 212 12.14 -0.99 -7.78
N ARG A 213 12.69 -2.16 -8.12
CA ARG A 213 11.95 -3.41 -8.18
C ARG A 213 12.67 -4.50 -7.38
N VAL A 214 11.88 -5.25 -6.60
CA VAL A 214 12.32 -6.48 -5.94
C VAL A 214 11.52 -7.66 -6.51
N VAL A 215 12.22 -8.69 -6.99
CA VAL A 215 11.59 -9.95 -7.44
C VAL A 215 11.76 -10.98 -6.34
N MET A 216 10.65 -11.48 -5.80
CA MET A 216 10.61 -12.50 -4.77
C MET A 216 10.43 -13.89 -5.39
N HIS A 217 11.15 -14.89 -4.85
CA HIS A 217 10.94 -16.27 -5.27
C HIS A 217 9.69 -16.88 -4.65
N GLY A 218 8.84 -17.45 -5.49
CA GLY A 218 7.66 -18.18 -5.05
C GLY A 218 6.34 -17.60 -5.53
N LYS A 219 5.27 -18.03 -4.86
CA LYS A 219 3.89 -17.63 -5.21
C LYS A 219 3.56 -16.21 -4.72
N HIS A 220 2.48 -15.67 -5.28
CA HIS A 220 1.90 -14.38 -4.93
C HIS A 220 1.86 -14.12 -3.42
N CYS A 221 2.55 -13.08 -2.96
CA CYS A 221 2.62 -12.65 -1.55
C CYS A 221 3.02 -13.74 -0.54
N ALA A 222 3.66 -14.83 -0.96
CA ALA A 222 4.01 -15.95 -0.07
C ALA A 222 5.03 -15.54 1.02
N TYR A 223 5.71 -14.43 0.86
CA TYR A 223 6.70 -13.88 1.80
C TYR A 223 6.08 -12.98 2.87
N VAL A 224 4.85 -12.46 2.69
CA VAL A 224 4.24 -11.45 3.58
C VAL A 224 4.08 -11.96 5.02
N GLY A 225 3.72 -13.23 5.18
CA GLY A 225 3.59 -13.87 6.49
C GLY A 225 4.79 -14.71 6.91
N ARG A 226 5.93 -14.64 6.18
CA ARG A 226 7.08 -15.50 6.41
C ARG A 226 8.11 -14.82 7.30
N LEU A 227 8.63 -15.58 8.27
CA LEU A 227 9.83 -15.25 9.02
C LEU A 227 11.05 -15.91 8.37
N ASP A 228 12.21 -15.30 8.50
CA ASP A 228 13.48 -15.87 8.08
C ASP A 228 14.08 -16.81 9.16
N GLU A 229 15.31 -17.26 8.94
CA GLU A 229 16.04 -18.13 9.88
C GLU A 229 16.34 -17.50 11.26
N ASN A 230 16.33 -16.17 11.33
CA ASN A 230 16.54 -15.40 12.56
C ASN A 230 15.22 -15.07 13.27
N GLY A 231 14.08 -15.44 12.68
CA GLY A 231 12.75 -15.10 13.19
C GLY A 231 12.28 -13.70 12.84
N GLU A 232 12.97 -12.99 11.95
CA GLU A 232 12.60 -11.67 11.47
C GLU A 232 11.64 -11.76 10.27
N SER A 233 10.72 -10.81 10.16
CA SER A 233 9.79 -10.77 9.04
C SER A 233 10.49 -10.43 7.72
N VAL A 234 10.31 -11.29 6.71
CA VAL A 234 10.81 -11.02 5.36
C VAL A 234 10.21 -9.72 4.80
N MET A 235 8.91 -9.49 5.02
CA MET A 235 8.22 -8.28 4.61
C MET A 235 8.71 -7.06 5.39
N GLY A 236 8.89 -7.20 6.71
CA GLY A 236 9.39 -6.13 7.58
C GLY A 236 10.76 -5.63 7.12
N ARG A 237 11.67 -6.54 6.81
CA ARG A 237 13.01 -6.20 6.29
C ARG A 237 12.95 -5.45 4.96
N MET A 238 12.09 -5.88 4.01
CA MET A 238 11.93 -5.18 2.74
C MET A 238 11.38 -3.76 2.89
N ILE A 239 10.47 -3.57 3.85
CA ILE A 239 9.95 -2.23 4.18
C ILE A 239 11.07 -1.38 4.77
N LEU A 240 11.82 -1.86 5.77
CA LEU A 240 12.93 -1.13 6.40
C LEU A 240 13.99 -0.72 5.38
N ASP A 241 14.43 -1.64 4.53
CA ASP A 241 15.39 -1.36 3.45
C ASP A 241 14.87 -0.28 2.48
N PHE A 242 13.57 -0.29 2.17
CA PHE A 242 12.97 0.76 1.35
C PHE A 242 13.00 2.14 2.05
N LEU A 243 12.60 2.19 3.33
CA LEU A 243 12.61 3.44 4.09
C LEU A 243 14.01 4.02 4.21
N GLU A 244 15.02 3.19 4.45
CA GLU A 244 16.40 3.60 4.53
C GLU A 244 16.91 4.16 3.19
N ARG A 245 16.59 3.51 2.09
CA ARG A 245 16.92 4.00 0.73
C ARG A 245 16.32 5.37 0.42
N VAL A 246 15.10 5.62 0.87
CA VAL A 246 14.42 6.91 0.62
C VAL A 246 14.95 8.02 1.51
N GLN A 247 15.52 7.68 2.67
CA GLN A 247 16.12 8.66 3.61
C GLN A 247 17.58 8.98 3.31
N ALA A 248 18.28 8.15 2.51
CA ALA A 248 19.68 8.35 2.10
C ALA A 248 19.82 9.44 1.04
#